data_497407c9c300d5ddd61aa3da59e62bfb
#
_entry.id   497407c9c300d5ddd61aa3da59e62bfb
#
_cell.length_a   1.000
_cell.length_b   1.000
_cell.length_c   1.000
_cell.angle_alpha   90.00
_cell.angle_beta   90.00
_cell.angle_gamma   90.00
#
_symmetry.space_group_name_H-M   'P 1'
#
loop_
_entity.id
_entity.type
_entity.pdbx_description
1 polymer ?
#
loop_
_entity_poly.entity_id
_entity_poly.type
_entity_poly.pdbx_seq_one_letter_code
_entity_poly.pdbx_strand_id
1 'polypeptide(L)'
;MEAQYHPKDVEPQVQRQWTERRAFQAPDHSDKPKYYCVSMLPYPSGKLHMGHVRNYTINDMMYRYLRMRGYNALMPMGWDAFGLPAENAAMKSGEAPAKWTSDNIAYMKRQ
;
A
#
# COMPACT_ATOMS: atom_id res chain seq x y z
N MET A 1 -15.16 24.47 -1.56
CA MET A 1 -14.92 23.27 -0.72
C MET A 1 -16.22 22.96 -0.02
N GLU A 2 -16.72 21.74 -0.11
CA GLU A 2 -17.89 21.33 0.66
C GLU A 2 -17.54 21.35 2.16
N ALA A 3 -18.52 21.73 2.99
CA ALA A 3 -18.30 21.85 4.43
C ALA A 3 -18.13 20.50 5.16
N GLN A 4 -18.53 19.40 4.48
CA GLN A 4 -18.47 18.05 5.03
C GLN A 4 -17.67 17.13 4.11
N TYR A 5 -16.82 16.29 4.70
CA TYR A 5 -16.05 15.29 3.97
C TYR A 5 -16.88 14.04 3.71
N HIS A 6 -17.02 13.67 2.42
CA HIS A 6 -17.73 12.49 1.97
C HIS A 6 -16.73 11.48 1.38
N PRO A 7 -16.15 10.57 2.19
CA PRO A 7 -15.08 9.68 1.74
C PRO A 7 -15.46 8.81 0.56
N LYS A 8 -16.69 8.28 0.53
CA LYS A 8 -17.18 7.41 -0.54
C LYS A 8 -17.16 8.06 -1.93
N ASP A 9 -17.27 9.38 -1.99
CA ASP A 9 -17.29 10.15 -3.23
C ASP A 9 -15.88 10.67 -3.57
N VAL A 10 -15.19 11.20 -2.56
CA VAL A 10 -13.89 11.86 -2.74
C VAL A 10 -12.76 10.86 -2.98
N GLU A 11 -12.69 9.79 -2.19
CA GLU A 11 -11.57 8.84 -2.25
C GLU A 11 -11.43 8.15 -3.61
N PRO A 12 -12.50 7.59 -4.23
CA PRO A 12 -12.38 6.97 -5.55
C PRO A 12 -11.99 7.97 -6.65
N GLN A 13 -12.43 9.22 -6.53
CA GLN A 13 -12.07 10.28 -7.48
C GLN A 13 -10.59 10.63 -7.38
N VAL A 14 -10.09 10.81 -6.17
CA VAL A 14 -8.68 11.14 -5.90
C VAL A 14 -7.77 9.99 -6.33
N GLN A 15 -8.13 8.75 -6.03
CA GLN A 15 -7.37 7.56 -6.44
C GLN A 15 -7.25 7.45 -7.96
N ARG A 16 -8.33 7.72 -8.70
CA ARG A 16 -8.28 7.78 -10.18
C ARG A 16 -7.32 8.86 -10.65
N GLN A 17 -7.41 10.07 -10.12
CA GLN A 17 -6.50 11.16 -10.47
C GLN A 17 -5.03 10.82 -10.19
N TRP A 18 -4.74 10.17 -9.07
CA TRP A 18 -3.37 9.73 -8.74
C TRP A 18 -2.84 8.70 -9.74
N THR A 19 -3.68 7.78 -10.16
CA THR A 19 -3.33 6.76 -11.16
C THR A 19 -3.07 7.40 -12.52
N GLU A 20 -3.99 8.24 -13.00
CA GLU A 20 -3.89 8.91 -14.30
C GLU A 20 -2.66 9.83 -14.39
N ARG A 21 -2.37 10.56 -13.32
CA ARG A 21 -1.23 11.48 -13.24
C ARG A 21 0.08 10.79 -12.83
N ARG A 22 0.05 9.49 -12.56
CA ARG A 22 1.20 8.76 -11.99
C ARG A 22 1.80 9.50 -10.79
N ALA A 23 0.93 9.99 -9.90
CA ALA A 23 1.28 10.95 -8.86
C ALA A 23 2.35 10.45 -7.88
N PHE A 24 2.47 9.14 -7.71
CA PHE A 24 3.43 8.51 -6.79
C PHE A 24 4.56 7.76 -7.50
N GLN A 25 4.71 7.92 -8.80
CA GLN A 25 5.82 7.34 -9.53
C GLN A 25 7.10 8.14 -9.25
N ALA A 26 8.15 7.46 -8.78
CA ALA A 26 9.48 8.04 -8.68
C ALA A 26 10.16 7.91 -10.06
N PRO A 27 10.67 9.00 -10.64
CA PRO A 27 11.42 8.91 -11.89
C PRO A 27 12.78 8.25 -11.67
N ASP A 28 13.23 7.46 -12.64
CA ASP A 28 14.53 6.77 -12.58
C ASP A 28 15.70 7.75 -12.59
N HIS A 29 15.56 8.83 -13.37
CA HIS A 29 16.53 9.90 -13.48
C HIS A 29 15.97 11.20 -12.90
N SER A 30 16.69 11.79 -11.97
CA SER A 30 16.33 13.05 -11.33
C SER A 30 17.54 13.69 -10.68
N ASP A 31 17.67 15.01 -10.81
CA ASP A 31 18.70 15.80 -10.12
C ASP A 31 18.37 16.06 -8.66
N LYS A 32 17.16 15.68 -8.21
CA LYS A 32 16.73 15.82 -6.83
C LYS A 32 17.43 14.78 -5.94
N PRO A 33 17.73 15.12 -4.69
CA PRO A 33 18.28 14.16 -3.74
C PRO A 33 17.30 12.97 -3.58
N LYS A 34 17.84 11.76 -3.61
CA LYS A 34 17.06 10.52 -3.52
C LYS A 34 16.79 10.16 -2.07
N TYR A 35 15.60 9.62 -1.82
CA TYR A 35 15.24 9.05 -0.54
C TYR A 35 14.41 7.79 -0.71
N TYR A 36 14.72 6.75 0.06
CA TYR A 36 14.05 5.47 0.01
C TYR A 36 13.26 5.23 1.31
N CYS A 37 11.92 5.31 1.22
CA CYS A 37 11.02 5.08 2.34
C CYS A 37 10.59 3.61 2.33
N VAL A 38 11.02 2.83 3.30
CA VAL A 38 10.71 1.40 3.40
C VAL A 38 9.87 1.13 4.63
N SER A 39 8.81 0.35 4.45
CA SER A 39 8.06 -0.29 5.53
C SER A 39 7.95 -1.78 5.28
N MET A 40 7.68 -2.56 6.32
CA MET A 40 7.42 -3.99 6.17
C MET A 40 6.23 -4.22 5.27
N LEU A 41 6.36 -5.12 4.29
CA LEU A 41 5.25 -5.55 3.46
C LEU A 41 4.31 -6.45 4.27
N PRO A 42 2.97 -6.30 4.12
CA PRO A 42 2.03 -7.13 4.86
C PRO A 42 1.99 -8.56 4.33
N TYR A 43 1.78 -9.51 5.24
CA TYR A 43 1.41 -10.87 4.86
C TYR A 43 -0.05 -10.93 4.42
N PRO A 44 -0.38 -11.53 3.28
CA PRO A 44 -1.75 -11.70 2.84
C PRO A 44 -2.42 -12.92 3.51
N SER A 45 -2.43 -12.96 4.83
CA SER A 45 -2.94 -14.07 5.63
C SER A 45 -4.19 -13.76 6.45
N GLY A 46 -4.86 -12.64 6.15
CA GLY A 46 -6.06 -12.21 6.87
C GLY A 46 -6.51 -10.80 6.53
N LYS A 47 -7.05 -10.11 7.52
CA LYS A 47 -7.51 -8.73 7.38
C LYS A 47 -6.42 -7.74 7.83
N LEU A 48 -6.43 -6.56 7.24
CA LEU A 48 -5.66 -5.44 7.78
C LEU A 48 -6.17 -5.07 9.17
N HIS A 49 -5.27 -4.68 10.04
CA HIS A 49 -5.58 -4.26 11.42
C HIS A 49 -4.87 -2.95 11.76
N MET A 50 -5.13 -2.39 12.93
CA MET A 50 -4.58 -1.10 13.36
C MET A 50 -3.05 -1.02 13.34
N GLY A 51 -2.35 -2.14 13.50
CA GLY A 51 -0.90 -2.20 13.33
C GLY A 51 -0.45 -1.85 11.91
N HIS A 52 -1.17 -2.33 10.90
CA HIS A 52 -0.93 -1.96 9.49
C HIS A 52 -1.25 -0.47 9.26
N VAL A 53 -2.38 0.03 9.76
CA VAL A 53 -2.75 1.45 9.64
C VAL A 53 -1.64 2.33 10.21
N ARG A 54 -1.20 2.05 11.43
CA ARG A 54 -0.11 2.80 12.07
C ARG A 54 1.17 2.80 11.22
N ASN A 55 1.63 1.62 10.82
CA ASN A 55 2.89 1.46 10.10
C ASN A 55 2.86 2.21 8.76
N TYR A 56 1.83 1.99 7.96
CA TYR A 56 1.76 2.57 6.62
C TYR A 56 1.41 4.05 6.61
N THR A 57 0.62 4.54 7.57
CA THR A 57 0.34 5.96 7.70
C THR A 57 1.60 6.75 8.07
N ILE A 58 2.44 6.22 8.98
CA ILE A 58 3.70 6.87 9.34
C ILE A 58 4.63 6.93 8.12
N ASN A 59 4.75 5.84 7.38
CA ASN A 59 5.61 5.79 6.20
C ASN A 59 5.10 6.70 5.07
N ASP A 60 3.79 6.72 4.82
CA ASP A 60 3.16 7.60 3.83
C ASP A 60 3.34 9.09 4.21
N MET A 61 3.21 9.43 5.48
CA MET A 61 3.46 10.80 5.97
C MET A 61 4.90 11.22 5.68
N MET A 62 5.87 10.38 6.02
CA MET A 62 7.29 10.66 5.75
C MET A 62 7.56 10.81 4.25
N TYR A 63 7.01 9.92 3.43
CA TYR A 63 7.14 9.96 1.99
C TYR A 63 6.58 11.27 1.40
N ARG A 64 5.37 11.67 1.78
CA ARG A 64 4.73 12.93 1.33
C ARG A 64 5.51 14.15 1.79
N TYR A 65 5.96 14.16 3.04
CA TYR A 65 6.79 15.24 3.58
C TYR A 65 8.08 15.41 2.78
N LEU A 66 8.80 14.33 2.51
CA LEU A 66 10.05 14.38 1.75
C LEU A 66 9.83 14.87 0.31
N ARG A 67 8.74 14.45 -0.33
CA ARG A 67 8.38 14.97 -1.66
C ARG A 67 8.13 16.48 -1.64
N MET A 68 7.41 16.98 -0.64
CA MET A 68 7.21 18.43 -0.47
C MET A 68 8.51 19.18 -0.21
N ARG A 69 9.49 18.51 0.43
CA ARG A 69 10.83 19.04 0.64
C ARG A 69 11.73 18.96 -0.61
N GLY A 70 11.23 18.47 -1.73
CA GLY A 70 11.93 18.44 -3.01
C GLY A 70 12.78 17.17 -3.25
N TYR A 71 12.62 16.11 -2.46
CA TYR A 71 13.29 14.84 -2.70
C TYR A 71 12.62 14.03 -3.82
N ASN A 72 13.42 13.26 -4.56
CA ASN A 72 12.94 12.14 -5.36
C ASN A 72 12.79 10.94 -4.43
N ALA A 73 11.61 10.84 -3.81
CA ALA A 73 11.33 9.79 -2.84
C ALA A 73 10.68 8.58 -3.51
N LEU A 74 11.16 7.38 -3.17
CA LEU A 74 10.58 6.10 -3.57
C LEU A 74 10.02 5.40 -2.33
N MET A 75 8.74 5.01 -2.38
CA MET A 75 8.08 4.20 -1.36
C MET A 75 7.48 2.96 -2.03
N PRO A 76 8.23 1.87 -2.15
CA PRO A 76 7.70 0.63 -2.72
C PRO A 76 6.67 0.03 -1.77
N MET A 77 5.61 -0.53 -2.36
CA MET A 77 4.57 -1.24 -1.64
C MET A 77 4.26 -2.54 -2.34
N GLY A 78 3.95 -3.58 -1.57
CA GLY A 78 3.67 -4.91 -2.08
C GLY A 78 3.19 -5.84 -0.98
N TRP A 79 3.40 -7.14 -1.19
CA TRP A 79 2.94 -8.20 -0.31
C TRP A 79 4.09 -9.15 0.00
N ASP A 80 4.26 -9.52 1.25
CA ASP A 80 5.09 -10.65 1.65
C ASP A 80 4.25 -11.93 1.49
N ALA A 81 4.19 -12.40 0.22
CA ALA A 81 3.19 -13.37 -0.22
C ALA A 81 3.65 -14.83 -0.11
N PHE A 82 4.90 -15.07 0.30
CA PHE A 82 5.50 -16.40 0.37
C PHE A 82 5.85 -16.79 1.80
N GLY A 83 5.85 -18.09 2.07
CA GLY A 83 6.31 -18.63 3.33
C GLY A 83 5.26 -19.39 4.14
N LEU A 84 5.71 -20.02 5.23
CA LEU A 84 4.91 -20.89 6.09
C LEU A 84 3.59 -20.31 6.61
N PRO A 85 3.47 -19.03 6.96
CA PRO A 85 2.18 -18.51 7.46
C PRO A 85 1.06 -18.63 6.43
N ALA A 86 1.32 -18.30 5.17
CA ALA A 86 0.35 -18.39 4.10
C ALA A 86 0.05 -19.87 3.75
N GLU A 87 1.09 -20.71 3.68
CA GLU A 87 0.95 -22.13 3.40
C GLU A 87 0.16 -22.87 4.49
N ASN A 88 0.47 -22.61 5.77
CA ASN A 88 -0.24 -23.20 6.89
C ASN A 88 -1.71 -22.77 6.94
N ALA A 89 -2.00 -21.51 6.62
CA ALA A 89 -3.37 -21.01 6.55
C ALA A 89 -4.15 -21.67 5.41
N ALA A 90 -3.55 -21.82 4.24
CA ALA A 90 -4.14 -22.51 3.10
C ALA A 90 -4.39 -23.98 3.37
N MET A 91 -3.46 -24.68 4.00
CA MET A 91 -3.65 -26.08 4.42
C MET A 91 -4.84 -26.25 5.38
N LYS A 92 -4.99 -25.34 6.34
CA LYS A 92 -6.11 -25.37 7.30
C LYS A 92 -7.46 -25.11 6.63
N SER A 93 -7.50 -24.28 5.59
CA SER A 93 -8.72 -23.98 4.84
C SER A 93 -9.04 -25.01 3.76
N GLY A 94 -8.10 -25.92 3.44
CA GLY A 94 -8.24 -26.89 2.35
C GLY A 94 -8.14 -26.29 0.94
N GLU A 95 -7.61 -25.10 0.83
CA GLU A 95 -7.43 -24.38 -0.44
C GLU A 95 -5.97 -24.45 -0.92
N ALA A 96 -5.76 -24.25 -2.23
CA ALA A 96 -4.42 -24.10 -2.77
C ALA A 96 -3.76 -22.80 -2.24
N PRO A 97 -2.48 -22.81 -1.78
CA PRO A 97 -1.81 -21.62 -1.24
C PRO A 97 -1.85 -20.40 -2.15
N ALA A 98 -1.66 -20.59 -3.45
CA ALA A 98 -1.72 -19.50 -4.43
C ALA A 98 -3.10 -18.85 -4.51
N LYS A 99 -4.18 -19.66 -4.47
CA LYS A 99 -5.55 -19.14 -4.48
C LYS A 99 -5.85 -18.36 -3.20
N TRP A 100 -5.59 -18.96 -2.04
CA TRP A 100 -5.73 -18.34 -0.73
C TRP A 100 -5.03 -16.98 -0.67
N THR A 101 -3.76 -16.91 -1.09
CA THR A 101 -2.96 -15.69 -1.11
C THR A 101 -3.57 -14.62 -2.01
N SER A 102 -3.97 -14.98 -3.24
CA SER A 102 -4.57 -14.06 -4.19
C SER A 102 -5.90 -13.48 -3.70
N ASP A 103 -6.74 -14.31 -3.11
CA ASP A 103 -8.04 -13.90 -2.56
C ASP A 103 -7.87 -12.94 -1.37
N ASN A 104 -6.92 -13.19 -0.48
CA ASN A 104 -6.59 -12.30 0.61
C ASN A 104 -6.03 -10.95 0.12
N ILE A 105 -5.12 -10.94 -0.86
CA ILE A 105 -4.63 -9.72 -1.48
C ILE A 105 -5.78 -8.90 -2.06
N ALA A 106 -6.68 -9.54 -2.81
CA ALA A 106 -7.85 -8.87 -3.38
C ALA A 106 -8.78 -8.30 -2.30
N TYR A 107 -8.95 -9.01 -1.20
CA TYR A 107 -9.74 -8.54 -0.06
C TYR A 107 -9.08 -7.33 0.63
N MET A 108 -7.79 -7.43 0.98
CA MET A 108 -7.06 -6.37 1.67
C MET A 108 -6.96 -5.08 0.83
N LYS A 109 -6.90 -5.19 -0.50
CA LYS A 109 -6.94 -4.02 -1.41
C LYS A 109 -8.28 -3.28 -1.37
N ARG A 110 -9.37 -3.96 -1.04
CA ARG A 110 -10.70 -3.34 -0.94
C ARG A 110 -11.01 -2.80 0.46
N GLN A 111 -10.30 -3.28 1.46
CA GLN A 111 -10.44 -2.85 2.85
C GLN A 111 -9.90 -1.44 3.08
#